data_cb274c94e241d1a6a2a15c715fdc1c99
#
_entry.id   cb274c94e241d1a6a2a15c715fdc1c99
#
_cell.length_a   1.000
_cell.length_b   1.000
_cell.length_c   1.000
_cell.angle_alpha   90.00
_cell.angle_beta   90.00
_cell.angle_gamma   90.00
#
_symmetry.space_group_name_H-M   'P 1'
#
loop_
_entity.id
_entity.type
_entity.pdbx_description
1 polymer ?
#
loop_
_entity_poly.entity_id
_entity_poly.type
_entity_poly.pdbx_seq_one_letter_code
_entity_poly.pdbx_strand_id
1 'polypeptide(L)'
;MDFKVSKLFGISDLNKLKDLLKCDLEEYKSTKHIYWNHYQCRIINNGKRLVEEPDEELKKIQKRINSLLKEIIIPPYMHSCKGKSCITNAEAHKANPHKITKLDIYKYYPSTSRDKIYRFWKYDMKMSGEVANLMTNITTITI
;
A
#
# COMPACT_ATOMS: atom_id res chain seq x y z
N MET A 1 6.51 -13.62 6.06
CA MET A 1 6.02 -12.35 6.67
C MET A 1 5.10 -12.71 7.81
N ASP A 2 5.21 -12.03 8.95
CA ASP A 2 4.25 -12.18 10.03
C ASP A 2 3.31 -10.97 10.06
N PHE A 3 2.10 -11.17 9.53
CA PHE A 3 1.08 -10.14 9.45
C PHE A 3 0.34 -9.94 10.77
N LYS A 4 0.37 -10.93 11.68
CA LYS A 4 -0.41 -10.93 12.93
C LYS A 4 -0.01 -9.81 13.89
N VAL A 5 1.21 -9.31 13.79
CA VAL A 5 1.70 -8.20 14.64
C VAL A 5 1.08 -6.86 14.28
N SER A 6 0.53 -6.69 13.08
CA SER A 6 -0.15 -5.45 12.71
C SER A 6 -1.53 -5.37 13.34
N LYS A 7 -1.88 -4.21 13.87
CA LYS A 7 -3.22 -3.91 14.39
C LYS A 7 -4.32 -4.00 13.32
N LEU A 8 -3.94 -4.00 12.04
CA LEU A 8 -4.86 -4.20 10.93
C LEU A 8 -5.21 -5.68 10.70
N PHE A 9 -4.50 -6.63 11.32
CA PHE A 9 -4.75 -8.04 11.09
C PHE A 9 -6.09 -8.49 11.68
N GLY A 10 -6.88 -9.22 10.89
CA GLY A 10 -8.13 -9.84 11.33
C GLY A 10 -9.28 -8.89 11.60
N ILE A 11 -9.24 -7.64 11.11
CA ILE A 11 -10.35 -6.71 11.29
C ILE A 11 -11.56 -7.16 10.47
N SER A 12 -12.69 -7.36 11.15
CA SER A 12 -13.97 -7.74 10.55
C SER A 12 -15.06 -6.68 10.70
N ASP A 13 -14.86 -5.69 11.57
CA ASP A 13 -15.81 -4.65 11.93
C ASP A 13 -15.34 -3.28 11.42
N LEU A 14 -16.24 -2.55 10.73
CA LEU A 14 -15.98 -1.21 10.21
C LEU A 14 -15.76 -0.17 11.32
N ASN A 15 -16.44 -0.29 12.46
CA ASN A 15 -16.24 0.66 13.56
C ASN A 15 -14.83 0.55 14.11
N LYS A 16 -14.32 -0.67 14.28
CA LYS A 16 -12.94 -0.89 14.68
C LYS A 16 -11.93 -0.32 13.67
N LEU A 17 -12.23 -0.45 12.37
CA LEU A 17 -11.41 0.16 11.32
C LEU A 17 -11.44 1.68 11.40
N LYS A 18 -12.63 2.29 11.57
CA LYS A 18 -12.84 3.74 11.75
C LYS A 18 -11.98 4.27 12.89
N ASP A 19 -12.01 3.62 14.05
CA ASP A 19 -11.21 4.00 15.22
C ASP A 19 -9.70 3.92 14.95
N LEU A 20 -9.25 2.87 14.25
CA LEU A 20 -7.84 2.70 13.90
C LEU A 20 -7.35 3.73 12.89
N LEU A 21 -8.15 4.05 11.89
CA LEU A 21 -7.80 5.02 10.84
C LEU A 21 -8.08 6.47 11.26
N LYS A 22 -8.91 6.68 12.29
CA LYS A 22 -9.33 8.00 12.82
C LYS A 22 -10.01 8.87 11.74
N CYS A 23 -10.86 8.28 10.94
CA CYS A 23 -11.60 8.97 9.89
C CYS A 23 -13.01 8.42 9.74
N ASP A 24 -13.91 9.16 9.12
CA ASP A 24 -15.17 8.62 8.65
C ASP A 24 -14.91 7.77 7.40
N LEU A 25 -15.60 6.63 7.28
CA LEU A 25 -15.37 5.66 6.23
C LEU A 25 -16.43 5.72 5.12
N GLU A 26 -17.50 6.49 5.31
CA GLU A 26 -18.63 6.54 4.35
C GLU A 26 -18.20 7.04 2.96
N GLU A 27 -17.35 8.06 2.91
CA GLU A 27 -16.87 8.66 1.67
C GLU A 27 -15.97 7.72 0.86
N TYR A 28 -15.36 6.72 1.53
CA TYR A 28 -14.43 5.78 0.88
C TYR A 28 -15.09 4.49 0.38
N LYS A 29 -16.41 4.37 0.49
CA LYS A 29 -17.15 3.21 -0.04
C LYS A 29 -17.21 3.17 -1.56
N SER A 30 -17.15 4.32 -2.24
CA SER A 30 -17.20 4.44 -3.69
C SER A 30 -15.85 4.85 -4.28
N THR A 31 -15.29 4.04 -5.17
CA THR A 31 -14.04 4.36 -5.87
C THR A 31 -14.15 5.61 -6.74
N LYS A 32 -15.30 5.81 -7.42
CA LYS A 32 -15.55 7.02 -8.21
C LYS A 32 -15.56 8.26 -7.35
N HIS A 33 -16.21 8.20 -6.18
CA HIS A 33 -16.25 9.32 -5.24
C HIS A 33 -14.83 9.70 -4.78
N ILE A 34 -14.03 8.70 -4.38
CA ILE A 34 -12.63 8.92 -3.97
C ILE A 34 -11.83 9.59 -5.09
N TYR A 35 -11.91 9.08 -6.32
CA TYR A 35 -11.16 9.61 -7.43
C TYR A 35 -11.47 11.09 -7.69
N TRP A 36 -12.75 11.43 -7.80
CA TRP A 36 -13.15 12.79 -8.12
C TRP A 36 -12.98 13.82 -7.00
N ASN A 37 -13.08 13.40 -5.75
CA ASN A 37 -13.05 14.32 -4.61
C ASN A 37 -11.69 14.36 -3.90
N HIS A 38 -10.90 13.29 -3.96
CA HIS A 38 -9.66 13.16 -3.19
C HIS A 38 -8.38 13.03 -4.04
N TYR A 39 -8.48 13.03 -5.38
CA TYR A 39 -7.29 13.02 -6.23
C TYR A 39 -7.20 14.25 -7.11
N GLN A 40 -5.99 14.79 -7.20
CA GLN A 40 -5.64 15.85 -8.13
C GLN A 40 -4.69 15.29 -9.18
N CYS A 41 -5.04 15.50 -10.46
CA CYS A 41 -4.23 15.08 -11.58
C CYS A 41 -3.39 16.23 -12.09
N ARG A 42 -2.08 16.05 -12.21
CA ARG A 42 -1.20 17.02 -12.85
C ARG A 42 -0.20 16.35 -13.77
N ILE A 43 0.12 17.06 -14.83
CA ILE A 43 1.10 16.61 -15.82
C ILE A 43 2.43 17.26 -15.48
N ILE A 44 3.46 16.44 -15.32
CA ILE A 44 4.84 16.87 -15.06
C ILE A 44 5.78 16.46 -16.20
N ASN A 45 7.05 16.89 -16.12
CA ASN A 45 8.09 16.57 -17.13
C ASN A 45 7.67 16.96 -18.55
N ASN A 46 7.25 18.21 -18.75
CA ASN A 46 6.85 18.76 -20.08
C ASN A 46 5.80 17.88 -20.80
N GLY A 47 4.78 17.45 -20.08
CA GLY A 47 3.67 16.68 -20.65
C GLY A 47 3.89 15.16 -20.71
N LYS A 48 5.04 14.67 -20.24
CA LYS A 48 5.39 13.24 -20.40
C LYS A 48 4.89 12.32 -19.29
N ARG A 49 4.47 12.87 -18.14
CA ARG A 49 4.05 12.04 -17.00
C ARG A 49 2.82 12.61 -16.30
N LEU A 50 1.74 11.85 -16.29
CA LEU A 50 0.59 12.08 -15.43
C LEU A 50 0.94 11.66 -14.00
N VAL A 51 0.65 12.51 -13.03
CA VAL A 51 0.75 12.24 -11.59
C VAL A 51 -0.61 12.46 -10.97
N GLU A 52 -1.09 11.45 -10.28
CA GLU A 52 -2.32 11.47 -9.51
C GLU A 52 -1.91 11.56 -8.03
N GLU A 53 -2.20 12.71 -7.43
CA GLU A 53 -1.82 13.00 -6.04
C GLU A 53 -3.05 13.02 -5.15
N PRO A 54 -3.08 12.24 -4.06
CA PRO A 54 -4.16 12.30 -3.09
C PRO A 54 -4.12 13.64 -2.35
N ASP A 55 -5.29 14.15 -1.98
CA ASP A 55 -5.41 15.32 -1.12
C ASP A 55 -4.83 15.06 0.28
N GLU A 56 -4.79 16.09 1.11
CA GLU A 56 -4.19 15.98 2.44
C GLU A 56 -5.01 15.06 3.38
N GLU A 57 -6.29 14.92 3.17
CA GLU A 57 -7.15 14.06 3.98
C GLU A 57 -6.91 12.58 3.67
N LEU A 58 -7.04 12.18 2.42
CA LEU A 58 -6.75 10.80 1.97
C LEU A 58 -5.29 10.44 2.26
N LYS A 59 -4.38 11.37 2.07
CA LYS A 59 -2.95 11.18 2.35
C LYS A 59 -2.67 10.92 3.85
N LYS A 60 -3.40 11.56 4.76
CA LYS A 60 -3.31 11.27 6.21
C LYS A 60 -3.74 9.84 6.51
N ILE A 61 -4.86 9.39 5.92
CA ILE A 61 -5.36 8.03 6.09
C ILE A 61 -4.34 7.01 5.53
N GLN A 62 -3.83 7.22 4.33
CA GLN A 62 -2.82 6.36 3.70
C GLN A 62 -1.51 6.32 4.52
N LYS A 63 -1.06 7.45 5.07
CA LYS A 63 0.09 7.49 5.99
C LYS A 63 -0.18 6.70 7.27
N ARG A 64 -1.40 6.75 7.81
CA ARG A 64 -1.80 5.97 8.99
C ARG A 64 -1.79 4.48 8.68
N ILE A 65 -2.37 4.05 7.56
CA ILE A 65 -2.31 2.66 7.09
C ILE A 65 -0.85 2.20 6.97
N ASN A 66 -0.01 2.97 6.31
CA ASN A 66 1.41 2.65 6.16
C ASN A 66 2.13 2.52 7.51
N SER A 67 1.81 3.37 8.50
CA SER A 67 2.36 3.26 9.86
C SER A 67 1.99 1.94 10.53
N LEU A 68 0.75 1.47 10.37
CA LEU A 68 0.27 0.20 10.93
C LEU A 68 0.85 -1.01 10.18
N LEU A 69 1.09 -0.89 8.87
CA LEU A 69 1.75 -1.93 8.09
C LEU A 69 3.24 -2.07 8.40
N LYS A 70 3.92 -0.99 8.84
CA LYS A 70 5.34 -1.03 9.23
C LYS A 70 5.62 -1.89 10.47
N GLU A 71 4.59 -2.29 11.20
CA GLU A 71 4.69 -3.22 12.33
C GLU A 71 4.90 -4.68 11.84
N ILE A 72 4.54 -5.00 10.58
CA ILE A 72 4.67 -6.34 10.01
C ILE A 72 6.12 -6.77 9.94
N ILE A 73 6.40 -7.97 10.46
CA ILE A 73 7.73 -8.57 10.40
C ILE A 73 7.96 -9.10 8.98
N ILE A 74 8.94 -8.53 8.32
CA ILE A 74 9.33 -8.89 6.97
C ILE A 74 10.58 -9.75 6.93
N PRO A 75 10.75 -10.62 5.91
CA PRO A 75 11.93 -11.45 5.77
C PRO A 75 13.22 -10.63 5.68
N PRO A 76 14.36 -11.15 6.18
CA PRO A 76 15.63 -10.43 6.23
C PRO A 76 16.20 -10.06 4.86
N TYR A 77 15.84 -10.81 3.82
CA TYR A 77 16.29 -10.53 2.44
C TYR A 77 15.54 -9.37 1.75
N MET A 78 14.47 -8.86 2.34
CA MET A 78 13.78 -7.66 1.81
C MET A 78 14.45 -6.40 2.30
N HIS A 79 14.96 -5.59 1.39
CA HIS A 79 15.66 -4.34 1.69
C HIS A 79 14.85 -3.07 1.42
N SER A 80 13.59 -3.19 1.02
CA SER A 80 12.67 -2.07 0.79
C SER A 80 11.88 -1.64 2.03
N CYS A 81 12.42 -1.87 3.23
CA CYS A 81 11.71 -1.68 4.49
C CYS A 81 12.44 -0.72 5.44
N LYS A 82 11.80 -0.37 6.56
CA LYS A 82 12.37 0.49 7.59
C LYS A 82 13.72 -0.04 8.07
N GLY A 83 14.72 0.84 8.14
CA GLY A 83 16.08 0.52 8.59
C GLY A 83 16.96 -0.17 7.54
N LYS A 84 16.45 -0.38 6.33
CA LYS A 84 17.20 -0.94 5.19
C LYS A 84 17.15 0.00 3.98
N SER A 85 18.08 -0.18 3.05
CA SER A 85 18.23 0.68 1.87
C SER A 85 18.82 -0.10 0.69
N CYS A 86 18.94 0.56 -0.46
CA CYS A 86 19.68 0.03 -1.60
C CYS A 86 21.16 -0.26 -1.26
N ILE A 87 21.76 0.52 -0.33
CA ILE A 87 23.12 0.30 0.15
C ILE A 87 23.21 -1.01 0.91
N THR A 88 22.32 -1.25 1.90
CA THR A 88 22.31 -2.51 2.66
C THR A 88 22.02 -3.73 1.76
N ASN A 89 21.23 -3.55 0.68
CA ASN A 89 21.04 -4.59 -0.32
C ASN A 89 22.35 -4.90 -1.08
N ALA A 90 23.04 -3.86 -1.55
CA ALA A 90 24.32 -4.03 -2.23
C ALA A 90 25.36 -4.69 -1.33
N GLU A 91 25.46 -4.27 -0.06
CA GLU A 91 26.36 -4.85 0.93
C GLU A 91 26.10 -6.34 1.18
N ALA A 92 24.84 -6.75 1.22
CA ALA A 92 24.46 -8.16 1.39
C ALA A 92 24.96 -9.06 0.23
N HIS A 93 25.24 -8.47 -0.94
CA HIS A 93 25.76 -9.18 -2.12
C HIS A 93 27.27 -8.98 -2.34
N LYS A 94 27.93 -8.11 -1.59
CA LYS A 94 29.34 -7.73 -1.79
C LYS A 94 30.31 -8.91 -1.73
N ALA A 95 30.09 -9.85 -0.83
CA ALA A 95 30.94 -11.03 -0.63
C ALA A 95 30.50 -12.26 -1.45
N ASN A 96 29.47 -12.12 -2.29
CA ASN A 96 28.94 -13.26 -3.04
C ASN A 96 29.76 -13.51 -4.33
N PRO A 97 30.42 -14.66 -4.48
CA PRO A 97 31.21 -14.97 -5.66
C PRO A 97 30.37 -15.35 -6.88
N HIS A 98 29.04 -15.46 -6.72
CA HIS A 98 28.14 -15.89 -7.79
C HIS A 98 27.74 -14.75 -8.72
N LYS A 99 27.28 -15.11 -9.92
CA LYS A 99 26.69 -14.13 -10.87
C LYS A 99 25.45 -13.49 -10.27
N ILE A 100 25.38 -12.15 -10.38
CA ILE A 100 24.22 -11.38 -9.93
C ILE A 100 23.33 -11.10 -11.14
N THR A 101 22.04 -11.44 -11.04
CA THR A 101 21.02 -11.05 -12.02
C THR A 101 20.16 -9.96 -11.41
N LYS A 102 20.08 -8.80 -12.08
CA LYS A 102 19.20 -7.70 -11.70
C LYS A 102 17.93 -7.76 -12.52
N LEU A 103 16.77 -7.79 -11.85
CA LEU A 103 15.45 -7.75 -12.46
C LEU A 103 14.70 -6.53 -11.94
N ASP A 104 13.89 -5.92 -12.79
CA ASP A 104 12.99 -4.83 -12.43
C ASP A 104 11.60 -5.07 -13.02
N ILE A 105 10.56 -4.70 -12.28
CA ILE A 105 9.18 -4.89 -12.74
C ILE A 105 8.75 -3.67 -13.53
N TYR A 106 8.50 -3.87 -14.82
CA TYR A 106 8.00 -2.82 -15.69
C TYR A 106 6.65 -2.27 -15.19
N LYS A 107 6.59 -0.96 -15.01
CA LYS A 107 5.39 -0.25 -14.55
C LYS A 107 4.76 -0.91 -13.30
N TYR A 108 5.54 -1.15 -12.25
CA TYR A 108 5.12 -1.88 -11.05
C TYR A 108 3.73 -1.47 -10.54
N TYR A 109 3.50 -0.17 -10.29
CA TYR A 109 2.21 0.30 -9.77
C TYR A 109 1.05 0.10 -10.78
N PRO A 110 1.13 0.53 -12.04
CA PRO A 110 0.08 0.25 -13.02
C PRO A 110 -0.16 -1.23 -13.28
N SER A 111 0.85 -2.07 -13.08
CA SER A 111 0.76 -3.53 -13.27
C SER A 111 0.18 -4.26 -12.05
N THR A 112 0.02 -3.56 -10.92
CA THR A 112 -0.58 -4.14 -9.72
C THR A 112 -2.09 -3.97 -9.78
N SER A 113 -2.82 -5.05 -10.08
CA SER A 113 -4.27 -5.02 -10.20
C SER A 113 -4.95 -4.79 -8.83
N ARG A 114 -6.12 -4.16 -8.88
CA ARG A 114 -6.98 -3.97 -7.71
C ARG A 114 -7.32 -5.31 -7.01
N ASP A 115 -7.51 -6.38 -7.79
CA ASP A 115 -7.77 -7.72 -7.25
C ASP A 115 -6.61 -8.23 -6.36
N LYS A 116 -5.35 -8.01 -6.76
CA LYS A 116 -4.19 -8.37 -5.93
C LYS A 116 -4.20 -7.64 -4.59
N ILE A 117 -4.54 -6.37 -4.57
CA ILE A 117 -4.64 -5.58 -3.33
C ILE A 117 -5.82 -6.05 -2.46
N TYR A 118 -6.97 -6.33 -3.07
CA TYR A 118 -8.11 -6.93 -2.35
C TYR A 118 -7.74 -8.28 -1.72
N ARG A 119 -7.07 -9.15 -2.47
CA ARG A 119 -6.63 -10.47 -1.97
C ARG A 119 -5.64 -10.34 -0.81
N PHE A 120 -4.72 -9.38 -0.86
CA PHE A 120 -3.85 -9.07 0.27
C PHE A 120 -4.66 -8.73 1.53
N TRP A 121 -5.60 -7.78 1.45
CA TRP A 121 -6.43 -7.42 2.61
C TRP A 121 -7.30 -8.58 3.10
N LYS A 122 -7.91 -9.31 2.16
CA LYS A 122 -8.85 -10.40 2.48
C LYS A 122 -8.17 -11.64 3.03
N TYR A 123 -7.10 -12.10 2.38
CA TYR A 123 -6.51 -13.41 2.66
C TYR A 123 -5.25 -13.33 3.50
N ASP A 124 -4.36 -12.39 3.25
CA ASP A 124 -3.11 -12.25 4.02
C ASP A 124 -3.38 -11.53 5.35
N MET A 125 -4.11 -10.42 5.30
CA MET A 125 -4.49 -9.65 6.49
C MET A 125 -5.74 -10.19 7.22
N LYS A 126 -6.42 -11.23 6.67
CA LYS A 126 -7.59 -11.90 7.27
C LYS A 126 -8.77 -10.97 7.59
N MET A 127 -8.98 -9.95 6.80
CA MET A 127 -10.09 -9.02 6.99
C MET A 127 -11.41 -9.60 6.47
N SER A 128 -12.57 -9.09 6.97
CA SER A 128 -13.87 -9.37 6.35
C SER A 128 -13.91 -8.85 4.90
N GLY A 129 -14.83 -9.37 4.09
CA GLY A 129 -14.94 -8.94 2.68
C GLY A 129 -15.24 -7.46 2.53
N GLU A 130 -16.09 -6.93 3.39
CA GLU A 130 -16.48 -5.51 3.40
C GLU A 130 -15.29 -4.62 3.77
N VAL A 131 -14.59 -4.95 4.86
CA VAL A 131 -13.39 -4.21 5.30
C VAL A 131 -12.28 -4.29 4.26
N ALA A 132 -12.03 -5.47 3.67
CA ALA A 132 -11.02 -5.64 2.63
C ALA A 132 -11.35 -4.82 1.37
N ASN A 133 -12.62 -4.74 0.97
CA ASN A 133 -13.05 -3.92 -0.16
C ASN A 133 -12.81 -2.43 0.11
N LEU A 134 -13.18 -1.95 1.28
CA LEU A 134 -12.97 -0.57 1.69
C LEU A 134 -11.48 -0.20 1.76
N MET A 135 -10.65 -1.06 2.37
CA MET A 135 -9.20 -0.89 2.40
C MET A 135 -8.60 -0.86 0.98
N THR A 136 -9.13 -1.68 0.08
CA THR A 136 -8.73 -1.66 -1.33
C THR A 136 -9.09 -0.33 -1.98
N ASN A 137 -10.30 0.20 -1.74
CA ASN A 137 -10.72 1.50 -2.27
C ASN A 137 -9.78 2.63 -1.83
N ILE A 138 -9.40 2.67 -0.55
CA ILE A 138 -8.51 3.71 0.02
C ILE A 138 -7.08 3.60 -0.53
N THR A 139 -6.63 2.40 -0.87
CA THR A 139 -5.23 2.14 -1.23
C THR A 139 -4.98 1.93 -2.72
N THR A 140 -6.02 1.98 -3.56
CA THR A 140 -5.90 1.89 -5.01
C THR A 140 -6.61 3.05 -5.70
N ILE A 141 -6.05 3.48 -6.82
CA ILE A 141 -6.73 4.38 -7.75
C ILE A 141 -7.44 3.49 -8.78
N THR A 142 -8.75 3.69 -8.91
CA THR A 142 -9.55 2.98 -9.93
C THR A 142 -10.50 4.01 -10.53
N ILE A 143 -10.38 4.20 -11.82
CA ILE A 143 -11.28 5.04 -12.64
C ILE A 143 -12.41 4.18 -13.19
#